data_f1832349d1dd72425ad629266a0215cb
#
_entry.id   f1832349d1dd72425ad629266a0215cb
#
_cell.length_a   1.000
_cell.length_b   1.000
_cell.length_c   1.000
_cell.angle_alpha   90.00
_cell.angle_beta   90.00
_cell.angle_gamma   90.00
#
_symmetry.space_group_name_H-M   'P 1'
#
loop_
_entity.id
_entity.type
_entity.pdbx_description
1 polymer ?
#
loop_
_entity_poly.entity_id
_entity_poly.type
_entity_poly.pdbx_seq_one_letter_code
_entity_poly.pdbx_strand_id
1 'polypeptide(L)'
;MTLLEVMIVMVIIAVCVIGVVGGTGQTGGARLKHTAAGISGAIKVAFTRATATSKSMRLVFDIGSKAMWLEEGDQPMLVEPKDHSPSGGADPATDAERLARAEGAEILKGPQVARPSFHPVAGISMTSDVVAVSPDGKPLGPKGPLPLPRGISFREVQTGHDDKPRTEGRAYLYFWPGGLTELAEIQVRIGNSEDDGDTLTLQVAPLTGKVTVKNGPVALVIPVDDKGASDRQDNGAF
;
A
#
# COMPACT_ATOMS: atom_id res chain seq x y z
N MET A 1 -19.41 53.12 28.47
CA MET A 1 -19.77 51.74 28.06
C MET A 1 -21.20 51.48 28.54
N THR A 2 -22.06 51.17 27.62
CA THR A 2 -23.44 50.80 27.96
C THR A 2 -23.52 49.29 28.19
N LEU A 3 -24.44 48.86 29.01
CA LEU A 3 -24.68 47.44 29.32
C LEU A 3 -24.96 46.65 28.01
N LEU A 4 -25.61 47.28 27.05
CA LEU A 4 -25.90 46.74 25.73
C LEU A 4 -24.59 46.46 24.92
N GLU A 5 -23.61 47.35 24.98
CA GLU A 5 -22.34 47.22 24.29
C GLU A 5 -21.55 46.00 24.78
N VAL A 6 -21.55 45.80 26.13
CA VAL A 6 -20.89 44.63 26.75
C VAL A 6 -21.60 43.33 26.34
N MET A 7 -22.94 43.32 26.27
CA MET A 7 -23.67 42.12 25.81
C MET A 7 -23.35 41.77 24.34
N ILE A 8 -23.28 42.76 23.46
CA ILE A 8 -22.93 42.55 22.05
C ILE A 8 -21.53 41.97 21.92
N VAL A 9 -20.56 42.54 22.65
CA VAL A 9 -19.15 42.03 22.62
C VAL A 9 -19.08 40.60 23.12
N MET A 10 -19.77 40.24 24.19
CA MET A 10 -19.80 38.86 24.69
C MET A 10 -20.43 37.87 23.68
N VAL A 11 -21.50 38.29 22.99
CA VAL A 11 -22.09 37.44 21.93
C VAL A 11 -21.11 37.24 20.77
N ILE A 12 -20.41 38.30 20.34
CA ILE A 12 -19.41 38.18 19.25
C ILE A 12 -18.27 37.26 19.68
N ILE A 13 -17.76 37.39 20.90
CA ILE A 13 -16.70 36.51 21.42
C ILE A 13 -17.19 35.06 21.47
N ALA A 14 -18.41 34.81 21.96
CA ALA A 14 -18.98 33.47 22.03
C ALA A 14 -19.09 32.82 20.62
N VAL A 15 -19.57 33.57 19.62
CA VAL A 15 -19.66 33.09 18.23
C VAL A 15 -18.27 32.80 17.65
N CYS A 16 -17.27 33.65 17.90
CA CYS A 16 -15.90 33.42 17.47
C CYS A 16 -15.29 32.16 18.09
N VAL A 17 -15.49 31.95 19.40
CA VAL A 17 -15.02 30.76 20.12
C VAL A 17 -15.64 29.49 19.55
N ILE A 18 -16.97 29.49 19.32
CA ILE A 18 -17.65 28.33 18.70
C ILE A 18 -17.12 28.05 17.29
N GLY A 19 -16.88 29.09 16.50
CA GLY A 19 -16.29 28.96 15.15
C GLY A 19 -14.89 28.35 15.15
N VAL A 20 -14.05 28.73 16.09
CA VAL A 20 -12.69 28.19 16.23
C VAL A 20 -12.71 26.74 16.72
N VAL A 21 -13.51 26.43 17.74
CA VAL A 21 -13.58 25.06 18.28
C VAL A 21 -14.23 24.10 17.29
N GLY A 22 -15.28 24.53 16.57
CA GLY A 22 -15.91 23.72 15.52
C GLY A 22 -15.02 23.48 14.29
N GLY A 23 -14.14 24.44 13.95
CA GLY A 23 -13.23 24.34 12.81
C GLY A 23 -12.05 23.38 13.02
N THR A 24 -11.61 23.15 14.24
CA THR A 24 -10.43 22.30 14.52
C THR A 24 -10.69 20.81 14.33
N GLY A 25 -11.93 20.33 14.49
CA GLY A 25 -12.30 18.93 14.28
C GLY A 25 -12.29 18.48 12.82
N GLN A 26 -12.46 19.39 11.86
CA GLN A 26 -12.51 19.05 10.43
C GLN A 26 -11.12 18.87 9.79
N THR A 27 -10.05 19.30 10.47
CA THR A 27 -8.69 19.23 9.91
C THR A 27 -8.14 17.81 9.80
N GLY A 28 -8.57 16.88 10.65
CA GLY A 28 -8.16 15.47 10.63
C GLY A 28 -8.61 14.75 9.36
N GLY A 29 -9.89 14.83 9.04
CA GLY A 29 -10.44 14.20 7.83
C GLY A 29 -9.88 14.76 6.53
N ALA A 30 -9.63 16.07 6.47
CA ALA A 30 -8.98 16.70 5.32
C ALA A 30 -7.54 16.20 5.14
N ARG A 31 -6.76 16.09 6.24
CA ARG A 31 -5.40 15.54 6.21
C ARG A 31 -5.39 14.07 5.80
N LEU A 32 -6.35 13.29 6.29
CA LEU A 32 -6.49 11.88 5.93
C LEU A 32 -6.74 11.71 4.43
N LYS A 33 -7.68 12.46 3.85
CA LYS A 33 -7.95 12.46 2.40
C LYS A 33 -6.74 12.93 1.59
N HIS A 34 -6.04 13.96 2.06
CA HIS A 34 -4.81 14.45 1.43
C HIS A 34 -3.72 13.38 1.45
N THR A 35 -3.56 12.68 2.57
CA THR A 35 -2.59 11.58 2.69
C THR A 35 -2.95 10.44 1.74
N ALA A 36 -4.22 10.04 1.67
CA ALA A 36 -4.68 9.03 0.72
C ALA A 36 -4.41 9.43 -0.74
N ALA A 37 -4.63 10.71 -1.10
CA ALA A 37 -4.30 11.23 -2.43
C ALA A 37 -2.78 11.19 -2.68
N GLY A 38 -1.96 11.55 -1.69
CA GLY A 38 -0.50 11.47 -1.79
C GLY A 38 0.01 10.05 -2.01
N ILE A 39 -0.50 9.07 -1.24
CA ILE A 39 -0.17 7.66 -1.42
C ILE A 39 -0.61 7.17 -2.81
N SER A 40 -1.82 7.53 -3.25
CA SER A 40 -2.31 7.19 -4.60
C SER A 40 -1.41 7.77 -5.69
N GLY A 41 -0.94 8.99 -5.51
CA GLY A 41 0.03 9.64 -6.39
C GLY A 41 1.36 8.91 -6.43
N ALA A 42 1.88 8.50 -5.27
CA ALA A 42 3.12 7.73 -5.15
C ALA A 42 3.03 6.38 -5.87
N ILE A 43 1.91 5.66 -5.72
CA ILE A 43 1.63 4.40 -6.42
C ILE A 43 1.64 4.63 -7.94
N LYS A 44 0.97 5.67 -8.40
CA LYS A 44 0.93 6.01 -9.83
C LYS A 44 2.31 6.36 -10.38
N VAL A 45 3.11 7.12 -9.63
CA VAL A 45 4.50 7.46 -10.00
C VAL A 45 5.35 6.20 -10.07
N ALA A 46 5.27 5.32 -9.07
CA ALA A 46 6.00 4.06 -9.04
C ALA A 46 5.65 3.17 -10.24
N PHE A 47 4.35 3.00 -10.52
CA PHE A 47 3.84 2.23 -11.65
C PHE A 47 4.34 2.78 -13.00
N THR A 48 4.15 4.10 -13.21
CA THR A 48 4.58 4.74 -14.46
C THR A 48 6.10 4.67 -14.62
N ARG A 49 6.86 4.85 -13.54
CA ARG A 49 8.31 4.80 -13.58
C ARG A 49 8.82 3.39 -13.87
N ALA A 50 8.23 2.35 -13.24
CA ALA A 50 8.58 0.96 -13.53
C ALA A 50 8.41 0.64 -15.03
N THR A 51 7.29 1.08 -15.60
CA THR A 51 7.00 0.89 -17.02
C THR A 51 7.95 1.69 -17.93
N ALA A 52 8.21 2.96 -17.61
CA ALA A 52 9.02 3.85 -18.44
C ALA A 52 10.52 3.51 -18.39
N THR A 53 11.04 3.04 -17.25
CA THR A 53 12.46 2.73 -17.08
C THR A 53 12.79 1.26 -17.30
N SER A 54 11.78 0.40 -17.47
CA SER A 54 11.93 -1.06 -17.55
C SER A 54 12.68 -1.64 -16.35
N LYS A 55 12.50 -1.05 -15.17
CA LYS A 55 13.12 -1.49 -13.92
C LYS A 55 12.05 -1.85 -12.90
N SER A 56 12.38 -2.82 -12.05
CA SER A 56 11.53 -3.13 -10.91
C SER A 56 11.58 -2.01 -9.89
N MET A 57 10.41 -1.59 -9.41
CA MET A 57 10.26 -0.60 -8.35
C MET A 57 9.56 -1.23 -7.16
N ARG A 58 9.80 -0.69 -5.99
CA ARG A 58 8.98 -1.01 -4.82
C ARG A 58 8.70 0.23 -3.99
N LEU A 59 7.49 0.34 -3.52
CA LEU A 59 7.08 1.34 -2.56
C LEU A 59 7.19 0.72 -1.17
N VAL A 60 7.96 1.34 -0.30
CA VAL A 60 8.17 0.89 1.07
C VAL A 60 7.29 1.70 1.99
N PHE A 61 6.52 1.01 2.82
CA PHE A 61 5.71 1.59 3.90
C PHE A 61 6.34 1.18 5.23
N ASP A 62 6.90 2.12 5.94
CA ASP A 62 7.41 1.91 7.30
C ASP A 62 6.33 2.34 8.29
N ILE A 63 5.65 1.34 8.86
CA ILE A 63 4.50 1.54 9.73
C ILE A 63 4.95 2.18 11.05
N GLY A 64 6.11 1.76 11.56
CA GLY A 64 6.66 2.25 12.82
C GLY A 64 7.08 3.71 12.75
N SER A 65 7.84 4.09 11.73
CA SER A 65 8.29 5.47 11.53
C SER A 65 7.24 6.35 10.84
N LYS A 66 6.11 5.77 10.42
CA LYS A 66 5.03 6.46 9.69
C LYS A 66 5.56 7.18 8.46
N ALA A 67 6.37 6.49 7.69
CA ALA A 67 7.02 7.04 6.51
C ALA A 67 6.89 6.09 5.32
N MET A 68 7.02 6.64 4.13
CA MET A 68 7.09 5.86 2.90
C MET A 68 8.15 6.42 1.95
N TRP A 69 8.67 5.57 1.07
CA TRP A 69 9.61 5.98 0.02
C TRP A 69 9.61 4.99 -1.13
N LEU A 70 10.11 5.45 -2.26
CA LEU A 70 10.24 4.64 -3.46
C LEU A 70 11.68 4.13 -3.60
N GLU A 71 11.83 2.86 -3.94
CA GLU A 71 13.11 2.23 -4.25
C GLU A 71 13.09 1.64 -5.66
N GLU A 72 14.26 1.65 -6.29
CA GLU A 72 14.51 1.09 -7.61
C GLU A 72 15.42 -0.12 -7.48
N GLY A 73 15.06 -1.22 -8.13
CA GLY A 73 15.86 -2.44 -8.17
C GLY A 73 16.82 -2.43 -9.35
N ASP A 74 18.01 -2.98 -9.13
CA ASP A 74 19.05 -3.10 -10.18
C ASP A 74 18.70 -4.14 -11.22
N GLN A 75 17.89 -5.13 -10.86
CA GLN A 75 17.51 -6.25 -11.72
C GLN A 75 15.99 -6.50 -11.66
N PRO A 76 15.41 -7.10 -12.71
CA PRO A 76 14.03 -7.57 -12.65
C PRO A 76 13.86 -8.59 -11.52
N MET A 77 12.81 -8.44 -10.75
CA MET A 77 12.49 -9.33 -9.65
C MET A 77 11.12 -9.95 -9.88
N LEU A 78 11.01 -11.25 -9.67
CA LEU A 78 9.75 -11.94 -9.51
C LEU A 78 9.50 -12.11 -8.03
N VAL A 79 8.35 -11.65 -7.56
CA VAL A 79 7.88 -11.97 -6.20
C VAL A 79 7.05 -13.23 -6.33
N GLU A 80 7.57 -14.30 -5.78
CA GLU A 80 6.80 -15.53 -5.64
C GLU A 80 5.85 -15.34 -4.46
N PRO A 81 4.53 -15.48 -4.64
CA PRO A 81 3.64 -15.58 -3.52
C PRO A 81 4.10 -16.79 -2.71
N LYS A 82 4.17 -16.66 -1.40
CA LYS A 82 4.36 -17.82 -0.55
C LYS A 82 3.18 -18.72 -0.80
N ASP A 83 3.42 -19.78 -1.54
CA ASP A 83 2.40 -20.77 -1.85
C ASP A 83 2.08 -21.56 -0.57
N HIS A 84 1.13 -21.05 0.18
CA HIS A 84 0.55 -21.77 1.31
C HIS A 84 -0.63 -22.63 0.91
N SER A 85 -1.05 -22.54 -0.35
CA SER A 85 -1.96 -23.52 -0.85
C SER A 85 -1.14 -24.78 -1.13
N PRO A 86 -1.58 -25.96 -0.69
CA PRO A 86 -1.07 -27.21 -1.20
C PRO A 86 -1.51 -27.30 -2.68
N SER A 87 -0.89 -26.42 -3.51
CA SER A 87 -1.25 -26.30 -4.92
C SER A 87 -0.89 -27.56 -5.63
N GLY A 88 -1.90 -28.36 -5.87
CA GLY A 88 -1.93 -29.29 -6.99
C GLY A 88 -1.06 -30.52 -6.91
N GLY A 89 -0.22 -30.69 -5.94
CA GLY A 89 0.44 -31.96 -5.68
C GLY A 89 -0.08 -32.51 -4.35
N ALA A 90 -0.59 -33.74 -4.33
CA ALA A 90 -0.80 -34.44 -3.08
C ALA A 90 0.46 -34.33 -2.25
N ASP A 91 0.34 -34.10 -0.94
CA ASP A 91 1.48 -34.19 -0.04
C ASP A 91 2.16 -35.53 -0.28
N PRO A 92 3.50 -35.53 -0.48
CA PRO A 92 4.19 -36.76 -0.76
C PRO A 92 3.94 -37.77 0.37
N ALA A 93 3.28 -38.85 0.03
CA ALA A 93 2.87 -39.87 1.00
C ALA A 93 4.05 -40.73 1.46
N THR A 94 5.13 -40.77 0.66
CA THR A 94 6.31 -41.59 0.93
C THR A 94 7.59 -40.76 1.02
N ASP A 95 8.58 -41.28 1.74
CA ASP A 95 9.89 -40.61 1.83
C ASP A 95 10.61 -40.52 0.50
N ALA A 96 10.36 -41.49 -0.41
CA ALA A 96 10.90 -41.47 -1.75
C ALA A 96 10.32 -40.30 -2.58
N GLU A 97 9.03 -40.02 -2.45
CA GLU A 97 8.38 -38.87 -3.11
C GLU A 97 8.88 -37.53 -2.55
N ARG A 98 9.15 -37.48 -1.24
CA ARG A 98 9.74 -36.27 -0.60
C ARG A 98 11.14 -36.00 -1.12
N LEU A 99 11.96 -37.06 -1.24
CA LEU A 99 13.30 -36.96 -1.80
C LEU A 99 13.26 -36.54 -3.28
N ALA A 100 12.44 -37.17 -4.11
CA ALA A 100 12.28 -36.82 -5.51
C ALA A 100 11.78 -35.37 -5.69
N ARG A 101 10.90 -34.89 -4.82
CA ARG A 101 10.44 -33.51 -4.82
C ARG A 101 11.55 -32.54 -4.42
N ALA A 102 12.36 -32.91 -3.44
CA ALA A 102 13.50 -32.10 -3.00
C ALA A 102 14.59 -32.04 -4.11
N GLU A 103 14.91 -33.16 -4.75
CA GLU A 103 15.83 -33.24 -5.87
C GLU A 103 15.31 -32.47 -7.08
N GLY A 104 14.01 -32.59 -7.41
CA GLY A 104 13.37 -31.84 -8.47
C GLY A 104 13.40 -30.33 -8.21
N ALA A 105 13.18 -29.91 -6.98
CA ALA A 105 13.28 -28.53 -6.57
C ALA A 105 14.71 -27.99 -6.63
N GLU A 106 15.72 -28.83 -6.39
CA GLU A 106 17.13 -28.45 -6.50
C GLU A 106 17.57 -28.34 -7.98
N ILE A 107 17.09 -29.22 -8.84
CA ILE A 107 17.35 -29.18 -10.29
C ILE A 107 16.64 -27.98 -10.94
N LEU A 108 15.43 -27.67 -10.51
CA LEU A 108 14.65 -26.53 -10.98
C LEU A 108 15.11 -25.20 -10.38
N LYS A 109 15.90 -25.21 -9.32
CA LYS A 109 16.69 -24.04 -8.91
C LYS A 109 17.72 -23.75 -9.98
N GLY A 110 17.29 -23.06 -11.03
CA GLY A 110 18.21 -22.46 -11.97
C GLY A 110 19.29 -21.63 -11.25
N PRO A 111 20.29 -21.12 -11.97
CA PRO A 111 21.36 -20.33 -11.35
C PRO A 111 20.72 -19.32 -10.42
N GLN A 112 21.12 -19.34 -9.14
CA GLN A 112 20.55 -18.43 -8.15
C GLN A 112 20.81 -17.02 -8.64
N VAL A 113 19.77 -16.40 -9.22
CA VAL A 113 19.83 -14.99 -9.59
C VAL A 113 20.03 -14.25 -8.29
N ALA A 114 21.12 -13.50 -8.20
CA ALA A 114 21.40 -12.68 -7.04
C ALA A 114 20.15 -11.85 -6.72
N ARG A 115 19.76 -11.81 -5.45
CA ARG A 115 18.61 -11.02 -5.03
C ARG A 115 18.86 -9.56 -5.45
N PRO A 116 17.92 -8.92 -6.17
CA PRO A 116 18.13 -7.55 -6.61
C PRO A 116 18.34 -6.66 -5.39
N SER A 117 19.32 -5.78 -5.49
CA SER A 117 19.48 -4.71 -4.51
C SER A 117 18.53 -3.56 -4.85
N PHE A 118 17.91 -2.99 -3.84
CA PHE A 118 16.99 -1.87 -3.98
C PHE A 118 17.60 -0.61 -3.38
N HIS A 119 17.54 0.48 -4.14
CA HIS A 119 18.08 1.78 -3.73
C HIS A 119 17.00 2.85 -3.70
N PRO A 120 16.96 3.71 -2.66
CA PRO A 120 16.02 4.80 -2.59
C PRO A 120 16.17 5.76 -3.77
N VAL A 121 15.05 6.14 -4.38
CA VAL A 121 15.02 7.10 -5.48
C VAL A 121 14.11 8.27 -5.17
N ALA A 122 14.44 9.43 -5.75
CA ALA A 122 13.58 10.60 -5.72
C ALA A 122 12.36 10.39 -6.62
N GLY A 123 11.31 11.13 -6.39
CA GLY A 123 10.18 11.18 -7.32
C GLY A 123 8.82 10.97 -6.71
N ILE A 124 8.72 10.82 -5.39
CA ILE A 124 7.43 10.88 -4.70
C ILE A 124 7.36 12.09 -3.79
N SER A 125 6.17 12.65 -3.66
CA SER A 125 5.88 13.74 -2.75
C SER A 125 4.53 13.46 -2.09
N MET A 126 4.39 13.85 -0.84
CA MET A 126 3.10 13.82 -0.14
C MET A 126 2.29 15.09 -0.36
N THR A 127 2.90 16.10 -0.95
CA THR A 127 2.23 17.32 -1.39
C THR A 127 1.79 17.18 -2.83
N SER A 128 0.73 17.89 -3.20
CA SER A 128 0.21 17.93 -4.57
C SER A 128 1.18 18.59 -5.57
N ASP A 129 2.32 19.04 -5.09
CA ASP A 129 3.33 19.68 -5.91
C ASP A 129 3.88 18.64 -6.90
N VAL A 130 3.77 18.99 -8.14
CA VAL A 130 4.36 18.23 -9.23
C VAL A 130 5.85 18.05 -8.91
N VAL A 131 6.30 16.80 -8.85
CA VAL A 131 7.72 16.55 -8.68
C VAL A 131 8.47 17.25 -9.80
N ALA A 132 9.18 18.31 -9.43
CA ALA A 132 9.96 19.07 -10.40
C ALA A 132 10.97 18.10 -11.05
N VAL A 133 11.06 18.14 -12.36
CA VAL A 133 12.02 17.37 -13.12
C VAL A 133 13.14 18.32 -13.52
N SER A 134 14.38 17.90 -13.28
CA SER A 134 15.57 18.62 -13.78
C SER A 134 15.54 18.70 -15.31
N PRO A 135 16.19 19.70 -15.93
CA PRO A 135 16.37 19.74 -17.38
C PRO A 135 16.96 18.44 -17.98
N ASP A 136 17.72 17.69 -17.18
CA ASP A 136 18.30 16.40 -17.55
C ASP A 136 17.32 15.21 -17.38
N GLY A 137 16.03 15.47 -17.12
CA GLY A 137 15.02 14.43 -16.94
C GLY A 137 15.07 13.71 -15.58
N LYS A 138 15.92 14.16 -14.66
CA LYS A 138 15.99 13.56 -13.31
C LYS A 138 14.95 14.16 -12.39
N PRO A 139 14.16 13.33 -11.67
CA PRO A 139 13.20 13.85 -10.72
C PRO A 139 13.91 14.57 -9.58
N LEU A 140 13.52 15.81 -9.34
CA LEU A 140 13.91 16.63 -8.20
C LEU A 140 12.93 16.36 -7.08
N GLY A 141 13.39 15.70 -6.05
CA GLY A 141 12.56 15.41 -4.87
C GLY A 141 13.40 14.75 -3.79
N PRO A 142 12.88 14.66 -2.58
CA PRO A 142 13.59 13.99 -1.52
C PRO A 142 13.88 12.54 -1.88
N LYS A 143 15.09 12.10 -1.62
CA LYS A 143 15.47 10.69 -1.66
C LYS A 143 15.32 10.14 -0.25
N GLY A 144 14.54 9.07 -0.11
CA GLY A 144 14.39 8.39 1.17
C GLY A 144 13.05 8.65 1.86
N PRO A 145 12.98 8.40 3.17
CA PRO A 145 11.72 8.38 3.91
C PRO A 145 10.98 9.72 3.88
N LEU A 146 9.75 9.69 3.43
CA LEU A 146 8.79 10.79 3.48
C LEU A 146 7.82 10.53 4.63
N PRO A 147 7.84 11.32 5.69
CA PRO A 147 6.94 11.13 6.81
C PRO A 147 5.51 11.46 6.42
N LEU A 148 4.57 10.70 6.96
CA LEU A 148 3.14 11.04 6.87
C LEU A 148 2.87 12.37 7.59
N PRO A 149 1.82 13.10 7.17
CA PRO A 149 1.39 14.29 7.88
C PRO A 149 1.10 14.02 9.36
N ARG A 150 1.34 15.03 10.20
CA ARG A 150 1.10 14.91 11.64
C ARG A 150 -0.32 14.46 11.96
N GLY A 151 -0.46 13.47 12.82
CA GLY A 151 -1.74 12.93 13.24
C GLY A 151 -2.31 11.88 12.27
N ILE A 152 -1.58 11.43 11.25
CA ILE A 152 -1.95 10.30 10.39
C ILE A 152 -0.99 9.15 10.64
N SER A 153 -1.50 7.93 10.62
CA SER A 153 -0.72 6.70 10.72
C SER A 153 -1.24 5.63 9.77
N PHE A 154 -0.37 4.69 9.44
CA PHE A 154 -0.83 3.44 8.83
C PHE A 154 -1.56 2.61 9.89
N ARG A 155 -2.71 2.05 9.55
CA ARG A 155 -3.40 1.07 10.37
C ARG A 155 -2.84 -0.32 10.08
N GLU A 156 -2.86 -0.68 8.82
CA GLU A 156 -2.29 -1.92 8.31
C GLU A 156 -2.01 -1.80 6.81
N VAL A 157 -1.11 -2.64 6.33
CA VAL A 157 -0.80 -2.76 4.90
C VAL A 157 -0.77 -4.25 4.58
N GLN A 158 -1.54 -4.68 3.59
CA GLN A 158 -1.53 -6.03 3.08
C GLN A 158 -1.25 -6.02 1.59
N THR A 159 -0.35 -6.87 1.16
CA THR A 159 0.01 -7.05 -0.25
C THR A 159 -0.22 -8.49 -0.68
N GLY A 160 -0.27 -8.74 -1.98
CA GLY A 160 -0.59 -10.06 -2.51
C GLY A 160 0.41 -11.17 -2.14
N HIS A 161 1.63 -10.80 -1.77
CA HIS A 161 2.66 -11.74 -1.33
C HIS A 161 2.69 -11.94 0.21
N ASP A 162 1.95 -11.14 0.97
CA ASP A 162 1.84 -11.27 2.41
C ASP A 162 0.59 -12.09 2.78
N ASP A 163 0.76 -13.09 3.61
CA ASP A 163 -0.36 -13.94 4.08
C ASP A 163 -1.31 -13.22 5.02
N LYS A 164 -0.79 -12.23 5.72
CA LYS A 164 -1.52 -11.47 6.75
C LYS A 164 -1.22 -10.00 6.61
N PRO A 165 -2.17 -9.13 6.99
CA PRO A 165 -1.92 -7.70 7.05
C PRO A 165 -0.77 -7.40 8.01
N ARG A 166 0.12 -6.51 7.60
CA ARG A 166 1.21 -6.01 8.44
C ARG A 166 0.73 -4.80 9.21
N THR A 167 0.81 -4.89 10.51
CA THR A 167 0.52 -3.79 11.45
C THR A 167 1.79 -3.16 12.00
N GLU A 168 2.94 -3.80 11.79
CA GLU A 168 4.25 -3.38 12.29
C GLU A 168 5.36 -3.60 11.24
N GLY A 169 6.48 -2.93 11.44
CA GLY A 169 7.65 -3.07 10.58
C GLY A 169 7.46 -2.43 9.22
N ARG A 170 7.97 -3.06 8.17
CA ARG A 170 7.94 -2.56 6.80
C ARG A 170 7.11 -3.47 5.91
N ALA A 171 6.23 -2.86 5.12
CA ALA A 171 5.51 -3.52 4.04
C ALA A 171 6.05 -3.03 2.69
N TYR A 172 5.99 -3.88 1.68
CA TYR A 172 6.55 -3.61 0.35
C TYR A 172 5.48 -3.86 -0.71
N LEU A 173 5.30 -2.89 -1.60
CA LEU A 173 4.45 -3.02 -2.77
C LEU A 173 5.34 -2.98 -4.02
N TYR A 174 5.34 -4.05 -4.80
CA TYR A 174 6.20 -4.20 -5.96
C TYR A 174 5.50 -3.79 -7.27
N PHE A 175 6.31 -3.23 -8.17
CA PHE A 175 5.91 -2.83 -9.51
C PHE A 175 6.90 -3.40 -10.51
N TRP A 176 6.39 -4.06 -11.53
CA TRP A 176 7.23 -4.73 -12.54
C TRP A 176 7.32 -3.93 -13.83
N PRO A 177 8.39 -4.10 -14.60
CA PRO A 177 8.60 -3.39 -15.86
C PRO A 177 7.47 -3.54 -16.87
N GLY A 178 6.76 -4.66 -16.83
CA GLY A 178 5.65 -4.95 -17.73
C GLY A 178 4.35 -4.19 -17.47
N GLY A 179 4.35 -3.20 -16.54
CA GLY A 179 3.14 -2.48 -16.19
C GLY A 179 2.20 -3.27 -15.29
N LEU A 180 2.75 -4.11 -14.44
CA LEU A 180 2.03 -4.89 -13.44
C LEU A 180 2.43 -4.45 -12.05
N THR A 181 1.53 -4.61 -11.10
CA THR A 181 1.79 -4.45 -9.67
C THR A 181 1.05 -5.55 -8.91
N GLU A 182 1.23 -5.60 -7.63
CA GLU A 182 0.49 -6.52 -6.78
C GLU A 182 -0.88 -5.98 -6.42
N LEU A 183 -1.80 -6.89 -6.13
CA LEU A 183 -3.00 -6.55 -5.38
C LEU A 183 -2.56 -6.10 -3.99
N ALA A 184 -3.00 -4.94 -3.56
CA ALA A 184 -2.63 -4.42 -2.26
C ALA A 184 -3.75 -3.60 -1.63
N GLU A 185 -3.71 -3.55 -0.32
CA GLU A 185 -4.58 -2.76 0.50
C GLU A 185 -3.79 -2.01 1.55
N ILE A 186 -3.96 -0.70 1.56
CA ILE A 186 -3.25 0.20 2.48
C ILE A 186 -4.30 0.94 3.28
N GLN A 187 -4.31 0.73 4.58
CA GLN A 187 -5.21 1.43 5.48
C GLN A 187 -4.48 2.53 6.21
N VAL A 188 -5.03 3.74 6.14
CA VAL A 188 -4.54 4.92 6.84
C VAL A 188 -5.62 5.45 7.78
N ARG A 189 -5.22 5.92 8.96
CA ARG A 189 -6.14 6.39 9.99
C ARG A 189 -5.66 7.68 10.65
N ILE A 190 -6.59 8.34 11.33
CA ILE A 190 -6.28 9.50 12.15
C ILE A 190 -5.71 9.03 13.49
N GLY A 191 -4.48 9.38 13.78
CA GLY A 191 -3.80 9.00 15.03
C GLY A 191 -3.75 7.48 15.24
N ASN A 192 -4.31 7.04 16.36
CA ASN A 192 -4.52 5.64 16.70
C ASN A 192 -6.01 5.35 16.87
N SER A 193 -6.90 6.15 16.23
CA SER A 193 -8.32 5.93 16.29
C SER A 193 -8.69 4.54 15.82
N GLU A 194 -9.58 3.88 16.51
CA GLU A 194 -10.20 2.61 16.11
C GLU A 194 -11.56 2.83 15.44
N ASP A 195 -12.00 4.08 15.36
CA ASP A 195 -13.23 4.44 14.67
C ASP A 195 -13.06 4.22 13.16
N ASP A 196 -13.99 3.49 12.59
CA ASP A 196 -14.02 3.20 11.16
C ASP A 196 -14.18 4.47 10.31
N GLY A 197 -14.86 5.48 10.85
CA GLY A 197 -15.01 6.79 10.20
C GLY A 197 -13.69 7.55 10.05
N ASP A 198 -12.72 7.28 10.89
CA ASP A 198 -11.38 7.87 10.89
C ASP A 198 -10.37 7.09 10.05
N THR A 199 -10.82 6.09 9.30
CA THR A 199 -9.97 5.23 8.46
C THR A 199 -10.34 5.36 6.99
N LEU A 200 -9.33 5.37 6.13
CA LEU A 200 -9.46 5.22 4.68
C LEU A 200 -8.65 4.03 4.21
N THR A 201 -9.24 3.26 3.32
CA THR A 201 -8.62 2.11 2.67
C THR A 201 -8.33 2.41 1.20
N LEU A 202 -7.08 2.24 0.79
CA LEU A 202 -6.64 2.35 -0.59
C LEU A 202 -6.47 0.95 -1.16
N GLN A 203 -7.26 0.59 -2.16
CA GLN A 203 -7.15 -0.68 -2.88
C GLN A 203 -6.42 -0.46 -4.20
N VAL A 204 -5.40 -1.25 -4.44
CA VAL A 204 -4.55 -1.20 -5.64
C VAL A 204 -4.92 -2.34 -6.57
N ALA A 205 -5.28 -2.01 -7.81
CA ALA A 205 -5.57 -3.00 -8.84
C ALA A 205 -4.27 -3.48 -9.51
N PRO A 206 -4.03 -4.81 -9.60
CA PRO A 206 -2.73 -5.35 -10.01
C PRO A 206 -2.35 -5.09 -11.46
N LEU A 207 -3.31 -5.02 -12.37
CA LEU A 207 -3.04 -4.86 -13.81
C LEU A 207 -2.87 -3.41 -14.26
N THR A 208 -3.36 -2.45 -13.48
CA THR A 208 -3.42 -1.05 -13.91
C THR A 208 -2.76 -0.09 -12.94
N GLY A 209 -2.41 -0.55 -11.74
CA GLY A 209 -1.95 0.33 -10.67
C GLY A 209 -3.01 1.36 -10.24
N LYS A 210 -4.29 1.17 -10.66
CA LYS A 210 -5.38 2.06 -10.27
C LYS A 210 -5.65 1.93 -8.78
N VAL A 211 -5.70 3.06 -8.11
CA VAL A 211 -6.04 3.12 -6.68
C VAL A 211 -7.50 3.54 -6.52
N THR A 212 -8.24 2.76 -5.75
CA THR A 212 -9.60 3.10 -5.34
C THR A 212 -9.60 3.37 -3.84
N VAL A 213 -10.12 4.52 -3.45
CA VAL A 213 -10.19 4.90 -2.02
C VAL A 213 -11.59 4.59 -1.51
N LYS A 214 -11.66 3.86 -0.40
CA LYS A 214 -12.90 3.51 0.31
C LYS A 214 -12.87 4.08 1.73
N ASN A 215 -14.03 4.42 2.25
CA ASN A 215 -14.18 4.82 3.64
C ASN A 215 -14.21 3.57 4.53
N GLY A 216 -13.59 3.67 5.69
CA GLY A 216 -13.51 2.59 6.66
C GLY A 216 -12.47 1.52 6.32
N PRO A 217 -12.26 0.57 7.24
CA PRO A 217 -11.41 -0.58 7.01
C PRO A 217 -12.09 -1.58 6.07
N VAL A 218 -11.37 -2.03 5.07
CA VAL A 218 -11.82 -3.06 4.12
C VAL A 218 -10.71 -4.10 4.07
N ALA A 219 -11.03 -5.36 4.19
CA ALA A 219 -10.04 -6.43 4.14
C ALA A 219 -9.71 -6.83 2.69
N LEU A 220 -8.45 -7.11 2.43
CA LEU A 220 -8.01 -7.60 1.14
C LEU A 220 -8.60 -8.98 0.87
N VAL A 221 -9.39 -9.07 -0.18
CA VAL A 221 -9.85 -10.37 -0.67
C VAL A 221 -8.84 -10.83 -1.71
N ILE A 222 -7.96 -11.73 -1.31
CA ILE A 222 -7.08 -12.43 -2.23
C ILE A 222 -7.93 -13.51 -2.89
N PRO A 223 -8.06 -13.52 -4.24
CA PRO A 223 -8.73 -14.61 -4.92
C PRO A 223 -7.98 -15.91 -4.62
N VAL A 224 -8.53 -16.73 -3.78
CA VAL A 224 -8.06 -18.09 -3.56
C VAL A 224 -8.70 -18.92 -4.68
N ASP A 225 -7.88 -19.68 -5.41
CA ASP A 225 -8.40 -20.67 -6.34
C ASP A 225 -9.34 -21.60 -5.57
N ASP A 226 -10.62 -21.42 -5.79
CA ASP A 226 -11.65 -22.18 -5.13
C ASP A 226 -11.60 -23.59 -5.70
N LYS A 227 -10.88 -24.49 -5.02
CA LYS A 227 -10.83 -25.91 -5.41
C LYS A 227 -12.22 -26.57 -5.44
N GLY A 228 -13.24 -25.86 -4.91
CA GLY A 228 -14.64 -26.26 -4.95
C GLY A 228 -15.40 -25.76 -6.19
N ALA A 229 -14.85 -24.81 -6.94
CA ALA A 229 -15.45 -24.26 -8.15
C ALA A 229 -15.06 -25.01 -9.44
N SER A 230 -14.49 -26.20 -9.34
CA SER A 230 -14.45 -27.09 -10.49
C SER A 230 -15.88 -27.49 -10.82
N ASP A 231 -16.38 -26.98 -11.95
CA ASP A 231 -17.69 -27.32 -12.55
C ASP A 231 -17.86 -28.80 -12.92
N ARG A 232 -17.00 -29.65 -12.43
CA ARG A 232 -17.24 -31.07 -12.35
C ARG A 232 -18.05 -31.39 -11.09
N GLN A 233 -19.30 -30.95 -11.07
CA GLN A 233 -20.32 -31.79 -10.42
C GLN A 233 -20.26 -33.10 -11.14
N ASP A 234 -19.64 -34.09 -10.56
CA ASP A 234 -19.89 -35.46 -10.88
C ASP A 234 -21.41 -35.70 -10.67
N ASN A 235 -22.15 -35.55 -11.75
CA ASN A 235 -23.48 -36.09 -11.81
C ASN A 235 -23.37 -37.62 -11.73
N GLY A 236 -23.01 -38.10 -10.57
CA GLY A 236 -23.11 -39.48 -10.17
C GLY A 236 -24.58 -39.83 -10.03
N ALA A 237 -25.20 -40.09 -11.17
CA ALA A 237 -26.47 -40.76 -11.24
C ALA A 237 -26.41 -41.65 -12.47
N PHE A 238 -26.05 -42.91 -12.21
CA PHE A 238 -26.74 -44.07 -12.80
C PHE A 238 -26.33 -45.31 -12.01
#